data_74b0d53ea59802edb3809ec3f7c775f3
#
_entry.id   74b0d53ea59802edb3809ec3f7c775f3
#
_cell.length_a   1.000
_cell.length_b   1.000
_cell.length_c   1.000
_cell.angle_alpha   90.00
_cell.angle_beta   90.00
_cell.angle_gamma   90.00
#
_symmetry.space_group_name_H-M   'P 1'
#
loop_
_entity.id
_entity.type
_entity.pdbx_description
1 polymer ?
#
loop_
_entity_poly.entity_id
_entity_poly.type
_entity_poly.pdbx_seq_one_letter_code
_entity_poly.pdbx_strand_id
1 'polypeptide(L)'
;MENRVTEFEQIMKDCTLCPRNCHADRLGGRRGYCGQGAEIMAARAALHFWEEPCISGETGSGTVFFSGCVLRCVYCQNHNIAESRAGRIIGWERLSEIFLELQDKKANNINLVTPTHFVPQIALALERAKLGGLHIPVVYNTGSYERVETLKRMEGLVDIYLPDLKYMSSRLGERYSHAADYFEIGRAHV
;
A
#
# COMPACT_ATOMS: atom_id res chain seq x y z
N MET A 1 -18.54 5.89 -5.94
CA MET A 1 -17.94 6.51 -4.74
C MET A 1 -18.70 6.23 -3.45
N GLU A 2 -20.00 6.53 -3.32
CA GLU A 2 -20.78 6.30 -2.07
C GLU A 2 -20.65 4.87 -1.51
N ASN A 3 -20.82 3.85 -2.35
CA ASN A 3 -20.65 2.45 -1.93
C ASN A 3 -19.27 2.15 -1.34
N ARG A 4 -18.20 2.74 -1.89
CA ARG A 4 -16.82 2.54 -1.37
C ARG A 4 -16.59 3.28 -0.05
N VAL A 5 -17.23 4.41 0.17
CA VAL A 5 -17.14 5.14 1.46
C VAL A 5 -17.79 4.31 2.57
N THR A 6 -18.97 3.76 2.33
CA THR A 6 -19.64 2.86 3.27
C THR A 6 -18.82 1.61 3.55
N GLU A 7 -18.25 1.01 2.51
CA GLU A 7 -17.37 -0.16 2.62
C GLU A 7 -16.09 0.17 3.41
N PHE A 8 -15.48 1.33 3.15
CA PHE A 8 -14.33 1.82 3.91
C PHE A 8 -14.62 1.89 5.41
N GLU A 9 -15.75 2.48 5.80
CA GLU A 9 -16.13 2.58 7.22
C GLU A 9 -16.31 1.21 7.87
N GLN A 10 -16.94 0.27 7.18
CA GLN A 10 -17.13 -1.10 7.69
C GLN A 10 -15.80 -1.81 7.91
N ILE A 11 -14.89 -1.72 6.93
CA ILE A 11 -13.55 -2.33 7.01
C ILE A 11 -12.73 -1.70 8.13
N MET A 12 -12.82 -0.38 8.32
CA MET A 12 -12.05 0.29 9.36
C MET A 12 -12.56 0.02 10.78
N LYS A 13 -13.82 -0.37 10.94
CA LYS A 13 -14.38 -0.83 12.25
C LYS A 13 -13.90 -2.21 12.65
N ASP A 14 -13.61 -3.08 11.69
CA ASP A 14 -13.16 -4.45 11.92
C ASP A 14 -12.13 -4.84 10.86
N CYS A 15 -10.87 -4.44 11.08
CA CYS A 15 -9.83 -4.49 10.05
C CYS A 15 -9.32 -5.91 9.78
N THR A 16 -9.64 -6.42 8.61
CA THR A 16 -9.19 -7.72 8.08
C THR A 16 -8.49 -7.59 6.72
N LEU A 17 -7.89 -6.42 6.42
CA LEU A 17 -7.28 -6.11 5.10
C LEU A 17 -6.07 -6.97 4.73
N CYS A 18 -5.36 -7.50 5.70
CA CYS A 18 -4.17 -8.30 5.46
C CYS A 18 -4.23 -9.63 6.24
N PRO A 19 -3.33 -10.59 5.96
CA PRO A 19 -3.31 -11.87 6.64
C PRO A 19 -3.13 -11.81 8.17
N ARG A 20 -2.68 -10.66 8.70
CA ARG A 20 -2.61 -10.45 10.16
C ARG A 20 -3.97 -10.54 10.86
N ASN A 21 -5.05 -10.28 10.14
CA ASN A 21 -6.43 -10.46 10.60
C ASN A 21 -6.66 -9.93 12.03
N CYS A 22 -6.21 -8.72 12.31
CA CYS A 22 -6.10 -8.20 13.67
C CYS A 22 -7.41 -7.67 14.27
N HIS A 23 -8.49 -7.56 13.49
CA HIS A 23 -9.81 -7.09 13.94
C HIS A 23 -9.76 -5.76 14.72
N ALA A 24 -8.86 -4.86 14.32
CA ALA A 24 -8.73 -3.57 14.96
C ALA A 24 -9.85 -2.61 14.51
N ASP A 25 -10.54 -2.00 15.46
CA ASP A 25 -11.42 -0.85 15.20
C ASP A 25 -10.55 0.40 15.00
N ARG A 26 -10.15 0.63 13.75
CA ARG A 26 -9.27 1.73 13.36
C ARG A 26 -9.98 3.08 13.40
N LEU A 27 -11.32 3.12 13.22
CA LEU A 27 -12.13 4.33 13.40
C LEU A 27 -12.24 4.71 14.87
N GLY A 28 -12.40 3.74 15.75
CA GLY A 28 -12.39 3.92 17.21
C GLY A 28 -10.99 4.16 17.80
N GLY A 29 -9.96 4.38 16.95
CA GLY A 29 -8.61 4.72 17.38
C GLY A 29 -7.70 3.52 17.72
N ARG A 30 -8.18 2.27 17.60
CA ARG A 30 -7.34 1.08 17.79
C ARG A 30 -6.42 0.89 16.59
N ARG A 31 -5.20 0.43 16.85
CA ARG A 31 -4.21 0.15 15.81
C ARG A 31 -3.91 -1.35 15.77
N GLY A 32 -3.87 -1.91 14.56
CA GLY A 32 -3.47 -3.29 14.34
C GLY A 32 -1.95 -3.45 14.27
N TYR A 33 -1.50 -4.62 13.79
CA TYR A 33 -0.08 -4.94 13.63
C TYR A 33 0.69 -3.89 12.80
N CYS A 34 0.09 -3.35 11.74
CA CYS A 34 0.72 -2.31 10.91
C CYS A 34 0.97 -0.98 11.64
N GLY A 35 0.38 -0.78 12.82
CA GLY A 35 0.51 0.45 13.62
C GLY A 35 -0.30 1.64 13.09
N GLN A 36 -1.22 1.43 12.12
CA GLN A 36 -1.95 2.51 11.47
C GLN A 36 -3.40 2.64 11.96
N GLY A 37 -3.88 3.90 12.01
CA GLY A 37 -5.29 4.26 12.20
C GLY A 37 -6.07 4.24 10.89
N ALA A 38 -7.26 4.86 10.88
CA ALA A 38 -8.11 4.93 9.70
C ALA A 38 -7.63 5.93 8.64
N GLU A 39 -6.87 6.94 9.04
CA GLU A 39 -6.33 7.95 8.13
C GLU A 39 -5.04 7.48 7.46
N ILE A 40 -4.80 7.91 6.23
CA ILE A 40 -3.57 7.58 5.50
C ILE A 40 -2.39 8.30 6.16
N MET A 41 -1.32 7.58 6.43
CA MET A 41 -0.04 8.15 6.83
C MET A 41 0.97 7.93 5.70
N ALA A 42 1.32 9.00 4.96
CA ALA A 42 2.30 8.99 3.88
C ALA A 42 3.64 9.53 4.38
N ALA A 43 4.70 8.76 4.21
CA ALA A 43 6.05 9.13 4.63
C ALA A 43 6.74 10.01 3.58
N ARG A 44 6.51 9.72 2.29
CA ARG A 44 7.13 10.44 1.18
C ARG A 44 6.26 10.31 -0.07
N ALA A 45 6.21 11.38 -0.87
CA ALA A 45 5.69 11.37 -2.22
C ALA A 45 6.63 12.19 -3.12
N ALA A 46 7.33 11.53 -4.05
CA ALA A 46 8.32 12.20 -4.92
C ALA A 46 8.68 11.31 -6.12
N LEU A 47 9.34 11.89 -7.12
CA LEU A 47 10.01 11.12 -8.16
C LEU A 47 11.11 10.26 -7.52
N HIS A 48 11.17 8.98 -7.90
CA HIS A 48 12.13 8.00 -7.44
C HIS A 48 12.78 7.31 -8.65
N PHE A 49 14.11 7.20 -8.63
CA PHE A 49 14.91 6.74 -9.78
C PHE A 49 15.60 5.39 -9.52
N TRP A 50 15.31 4.75 -8.39
CA TRP A 50 15.97 3.53 -7.92
C TRP A 50 15.02 2.33 -7.81
N GLU A 51 13.89 2.39 -8.52
CA GLU A 51 13.07 1.20 -8.77
C GLU A 51 13.65 0.43 -9.97
N GLU A 52 13.06 -0.70 -10.34
CA GLU A 52 13.44 -1.44 -11.55
C GLU A 52 13.50 -0.50 -12.77
N PRO A 53 14.48 -0.67 -13.66
CA PRO A 53 14.66 0.22 -14.82
C PRO A 53 13.40 0.40 -15.69
N CYS A 54 12.57 -0.65 -15.82
CA CYS A 54 11.31 -0.60 -16.56
C CYS A 54 10.21 0.21 -15.83
N ILE A 55 10.34 0.43 -14.53
CA ILE A 55 9.42 1.23 -13.71
C ILE A 55 9.89 2.68 -13.63
N SER A 56 11.16 2.90 -13.29
CA SER A 56 11.73 4.25 -13.14
C SER A 56 11.87 4.97 -14.47
N GLY A 57 12.29 4.26 -15.53
CA GLY A 57 12.61 4.86 -16.81
C GLY A 57 13.58 6.05 -16.68
N GLU A 58 13.47 7.03 -17.58
CA GLU A 58 14.31 8.22 -17.57
C GLU A 58 13.77 9.35 -16.68
N THR A 59 12.46 9.44 -16.50
CA THR A 59 11.80 10.53 -15.76
C THR A 59 11.49 10.20 -14.31
N GLY A 60 11.69 8.96 -13.91
CA GLY A 60 11.46 8.47 -12.56
C GLY A 60 10.02 7.99 -12.32
N SER A 61 9.88 7.17 -11.30
CA SER A 61 8.60 6.68 -10.78
C SER A 61 8.00 7.69 -9.79
N GLY A 62 6.73 8.01 -9.92
CA GLY A 62 5.97 8.84 -8.98
C GLY A 62 5.61 8.04 -7.73
N THR A 63 6.58 7.89 -6.83
CA THR A 63 6.49 6.94 -5.73
C THR A 63 5.87 7.56 -4.49
N VAL A 64 4.88 6.88 -3.92
CA VAL A 64 4.27 7.20 -2.63
C VAL A 64 4.59 6.09 -1.63
N PHE A 65 5.37 6.40 -0.61
CA PHE A 65 5.71 5.50 0.50
C PHE A 65 4.68 5.67 1.61
N PHE A 66 3.95 4.61 1.90
CA PHE A 66 3.00 4.58 3.01
C PHE A 66 3.67 4.12 4.30
N SER A 67 3.37 4.80 5.41
CA SER A 67 3.88 4.44 6.73
C SER A 67 3.16 3.23 7.30
N GLY A 68 3.89 2.45 8.09
CA GLY A 68 3.44 1.15 8.59
C GLY A 68 3.69 0.04 7.58
N CYS A 69 3.71 -1.19 8.09
CA CYS A 69 3.91 -2.36 7.23
C CYS A 69 3.29 -3.60 7.89
N VAL A 70 2.68 -4.44 7.08
CA VAL A 70 2.06 -5.70 7.53
C VAL A 70 3.10 -6.79 7.81
N LEU A 71 4.34 -6.65 7.28
CA LEU A 71 5.45 -7.59 7.51
C LEU A 71 6.43 -7.13 8.59
N ARG A 72 6.88 -5.87 8.56
CA ARG A 72 7.89 -5.31 9.49
C ARG A 72 9.15 -6.18 9.55
N CYS A 73 9.71 -6.50 8.38
CA CYS A 73 10.92 -7.31 8.29
C CYS A 73 12.08 -6.68 9.08
N VAL A 74 12.80 -7.46 9.87
CA VAL A 74 13.91 -6.98 10.72
C VAL A 74 15.08 -6.36 9.93
N TYR A 75 15.19 -6.70 8.65
CA TYR A 75 16.21 -6.18 7.72
C TYR A 75 15.66 -5.09 6.77
N CYS A 76 14.50 -4.50 7.07
CA CYS A 76 13.88 -3.52 6.19
C CYS A 76 14.76 -2.28 6.02
N GLN A 77 15.13 -1.96 4.77
CA GLN A 77 15.87 -0.73 4.46
C GLN A 77 15.07 0.55 4.80
N ASN A 78 13.74 0.46 4.79
CA ASN A 78 12.80 1.54 5.13
C ASN A 78 12.25 1.36 6.56
N HIS A 79 13.09 0.96 7.51
CA HIS A 79 12.68 0.57 8.86
C HIS A 79 11.82 1.64 9.59
N ASN A 80 12.24 2.92 9.54
CA ASN A 80 11.48 4.01 10.18
C ASN A 80 10.08 4.18 9.59
N ILE A 81 9.93 3.97 8.28
CA ILE A 81 8.62 4.01 7.60
C ILE A 81 7.79 2.79 7.99
N ALA A 82 8.39 1.59 7.94
CA ALA A 82 7.72 0.34 8.27
C ALA A 82 7.22 0.29 9.72
N GLU A 83 7.91 0.94 10.65
CA GLU A 83 7.52 1.05 12.05
C GLU A 83 6.61 2.24 12.38
N SER A 84 6.10 2.95 11.37
CA SER A 84 5.20 4.09 11.57
C SER A 84 5.83 5.29 12.30
N ARG A 85 7.17 5.41 12.24
CA ARG A 85 7.91 6.52 12.88
C ARG A 85 8.06 7.77 12.01
N ALA A 86 7.72 7.66 10.72
CA ALA A 86 7.84 8.76 9.76
C ALA A 86 6.56 8.89 8.93
N GLY A 87 6.17 10.11 8.63
CA GLY A 87 5.05 10.41 7.76
C GLY A 87 4.15 11.52 8.29
N ARG A 88 3.22 11.92 7.44
CA ARG A 88 2.15 12.87 7.76
C ARG A 88 0.81 12.24 7.46
N ILE A 89 -0.17 12.54 8.28
CA ILE A 89 -1.56 12.15 8.05
C ILE A 89 -2.11 13.01 6.92
N ILE A 90 -2.75 12.36 5.94
CA ILE A 90 -3.43 13.00 4.81
C ILE A 90 -4.78 12.33 4.55
N GLY A 91 -5.75 13.08 4.02
CA GLY A 91 -6.99 12.52 3.50
C GLY A 91 -6.79 11.84 2.15
N TRP A 92 -7.72 10.99 1.76
CA TRP A 92 -7.70 10.35 0.43
C TRP A 92 -7.87 11.37 -0.71
N GLU A 93 -8.53 12.51 -0.43
CA GLU A 93 -8.63 13.63 -1.36
C GLU A 93 -7.25 14.22 -1.65
N ARG A 94 -6.46 14.47 -0.59
CA ARG A 94 -5.10 14.97 -0.74
C ARG A 94 -4.19 13.95 -1.45
N LEU A 95 -4.38 12.67 -1.19
CA LEU A 95 -3.65 11.62 -1.90
C LEU A 95 -3.97 11.63 -3.40
N SER A 96 -5.24 11.85 -3.78
CA SER A 96 -5.66 12.02 -5.18
C SER A 96 -4.93 13.19 -5.86
N GLU A 97 -4.82 14.33 -5.18
CA GLU A 97 -4.08 15.50 -5.67
C GLU A 97 -2.60 15.19 -5.85
N ILE A 98 -1.97 14.49 -4.90
CA ILE A 98 -0.57 14.06 -4.97
C ILE A 98 -0.34 13.19 -6.22
N PHE A 99 -1.24 12.31 -6.58
CA PHE A 99 -1.12 11.52 -7.81
C PHE A 99 -1.08 12.38 -9.05
N LEU A 100 -1.95 13.39 -9.14
CA LEU A 100 -1.97 14.34 -10.25
C LEU A 100 -0.71 15.22 -10.26
N GLU A 101 -0.26 15.71 -9.10
CA GLU A 101 1.00 16.48 -8.98
C GLU A 101 2.23 15.66 -9.45
N LEU A 102 2.27 14.36 -9.18
CA LEU A 102 3.34 13.49 -9.65
C LEU A 102 3.27 13.29 -11.17
N GLN A 103 2.08 13.13 -11.72
CA GLN A 103 1.87 13.08 -13.16
C GLN A 103 2.32 14.39 -13.83
N ASP A 104 1.99 15.55 -13.27
CA ASP A 104 2.41 16.87 -13.79
C ASP A 104 3.94 17.03 -13.78
N LYS A 105 4.62 16.40 -12.79
CA LYS A 105 6.09 16.30 -12.73
C LYS A 105 6.67 15.29 -13.72
N LYS A 106 5.86 14.73 -14.62
CA LYS A 106 6.27 13.78 -15.67
C LYS A 106 6.75 12.43 -15.11
N ALA A 107 6.18 11.98 -13.99
CA ALA A 107 6.41 10.63 -13.52
C ALA A 107 5.97 9.60 -14.58
N ASN A 108 6.73 8.51 -14.73
CA ASN A 108 6.37 7.40 -15.63
C ASN A 108 5.11 6.65 -15.17
N ASN A 109 4.86 6.62 -13.88
CA ASN A 109 3.76 5.90 -13.23
C ASN A 109 3.50 6.47 -11.84
N ILE A 110 2.41 6.02 -11.20
CA ILE A 110 2.21 6.17 -9.76
C ILE A 110 2.59 4.85 -9.11
N ASN A 111 3.60 4.84 -8.25
CA ASN A 111 4.07 3.64 -7.55
C ASN A 111 3.66 3.69 -6.07
N LEU A 112 2.77 2.77 -5.69
CA LEU A 112 2.22 2.64 -4.34
C LEU A 112 3.09 1.66 -3.54
N VAL A 113 3.97 2.16 -2.67
CA VAL A 113 4.88 1.30 -1.90
C VAL A 113 4.27 0.93 -0.55
N THR A 114 4.09 -0.37 -0.33
CA THR A 114 3.48 -0.97 0.86
C THR A 114 2.04 -0.46 1.11
N PRO A 115 1.13 -0.56 0.13
CA PRO A 115 -0.19 0.06 0.19
C PRO A 115 -1.25 -0.76 0.95
N THR A 116 -1.01 -2.03 1.25
CA THR A 116 -1.96 -3.05 1.74
C THR A 116 -2.96 -2.52 2.78
N HIS A 117 -2.45 -1.87 3.81
CA HIS A 117 -3.24 -1.45 4.97
C HIS A 117 -4.04 -0.15 4.76
N PHE A 118 -3.89 0.47 3.58
CA PHE A 118 -4.63 1.66 3.14
C PHE A 118 -5.41 1.43 1.84
N VAL A 119 -5.55 0.20 1.37
CA VAL A 119 -6.24 -0.14 0.12
C VAL A 119 -7.61 0.55 -0.04
N PRO A 120 -8.52 0.59 0.95
CA PRO A 120 -9.80 1.24 0.76
C PRO A 120 -9.68 2.75 0.47
N GLN A 121 -8.79 3.44 1.19
CA GLN A 121 -8.56 4.88 1.01
C GLN A 121 -7.84 5.17 -0.32
N ILE A 122 -6.89 4.31 -0.69
CA ILE A 122 -6.15 4.41 -1.95
C ILE A 122 -7.10 4.20 -3.13
N ALA A 123 -8.03 3.26 -3.04
CA ALA A 123 -9.03 3.05 -4.08
C ALA A 123 -9.89 4.31 -4.31
N LEU A 124 -10.36 4.96 -3.24
CA LEU A 124 -11.09 6.24 -3.32
C LEU A 124 -10.23 7.34 -3.98
N ALA A 125 -8.95 7.43 -3.57
CA ALA A 125 -8.03 8.43 -4.13
C ALA A 125 -7.76 8.19 -5.62
N LEU A 126 -7.57 6.95 -6.04
CA LEU A 126 -7.34 6.60 -7.45
C LEU A 126 -8.57 6.84 -8.31
N GLU A 127 -9.77 6.48 -7.85
CA GLU A 127 -11.01 6.79 -8.57
C GLU A 127 -11.16 8.29 -8.80
N ARG A 128 -10.93 9.10 -7.76
CA ARG A 128 -10.99 10.56 -7.87
C ARG A 128 -9.91 11.09 -8.80
N ALA A 129 -8.68 10.58 -8.72
CA ALA A 129 -7.58 11.01 -9.57
C ALA A 129 -7.84 10.67 -11.05
N LYS A 130 -8.36 9.47 -11.34
CA LYS A 130 -8.74 9.06 -12.71
C LYS A 130 -9.84 9.97 -13.27
N LEU A 131 -10.84 10.35 -12.47
CA LEU A 131 -11.84 11.36 -12.87
C LEU A 131 -11.22 12.75 -13.08
N GLY A 132 -10.15 13.09 -12.35
CA GLY A 132 -9.37 14.31 -12.48
C GLY A 132 -8.34 14.30 -13.61
N GLY A 133 -8.26 13.21 -14.41
CA GLY A 133 -7.36 13.13 -15.57
C GLY A 133 -6.05 12.35 -15.32
N LEU A 134 -5.96 11.56 -14.26
CA LEU A 134 -4.84 10.63 -14.08
C LEU A 134 -4.89 9.57 -15.20
N HIS A 135 -3.81 9.47 -15.99
CA HIS A 135 -3.71 8.57 -17.14
C HIS A 135 -2.41 7.76 -17.20
N ILE A 136 -1.43 8.06 -16.33
CA ILE A 136 -0.21 7.25 -16.24
C ILE A 136 -0.48 5.96 -15.46
N PRO A 137 0.26 4.86 -15.73
CA PRO A 137 0.05 3.58 -15.08
C PRO A 137 0.16 3.65 -13.56
N VAL A 138 -0.60 2.82 -12.87
CA VAL A 138 -0.55 2.64 -11.42
C VAL A 138 0.13 1.32 -11.08
N VAL A 139 1.19 1.38 -10.28
CA VAL A 139 2.00 0.25 -9.82
C VAL A 139 1.68 -0.03 -8.35
N TYR A 140 1.41 -1.29 -8.02
CA TYR A 140 1.20 -1.78 -6.65
C TYR A 140 2.43 -2.57 -6.21
N ASN A 141 3.29 -1.94 -5.40
CA ASN A 141 4.55 -2.51 -4.92
C ASN A 141 4.35 -3.11 -3.51
N THR A 142 4.42 -4.42 -3.42
CA THR A 142 4.05 -5.17 -2.21
C THR A 142 5.07 -6.24 -1.82
N GLY A 143 5.11 -6.53 -0.53
CA GLY A 143 5.86 -7.67 0.01
C GLY A 143 5.14 -9.02 -0.11
N SER A 144 4.10 -9.14 -0.95
CA SER A 144 3.32 -10.36 -1.20
C SER A 144 2.63 -10.99 0.02
N TYR A 145 2.40 -10.21 1.08
CA TYR A 145 1.64 -10.66 2.24
C TYR A 145 0.25 -10.02 2.22
N GLU A 146 -0.55 -10.48 1.24
CA GLU A 146 -1.83 -9.88 0.86
C GLU A 146 -2.99 -10.88 1.06
N ARG A 147 -4.21 -10.37 1.13
CA ARG A 147 -5.43 -11.15 0.96
C ARG A 147 -5.99 -10.93 -0.45
N VAL A 148 -6.47 -11.98 -1.07
CA VAL A 148 -7.08 -11.92 -2.42
C VAL A 148 -8.25 -10.93 -2.46
N GLU A 149 -9.09 -10.93 -1.41
CA GLU A 149 -10.23 -10.01 -1.28
C GLU A 149 -9.79 -8.54 -1.24
N THR A 150 -8.61 -8.26 -0.67
CA THR A 150 -8.04 -6.91 -0.63
C THR A 150 -7.50 -6.50 -2.00
N LEU A 151 -6.81 -7.40 -2.69
CA LEU A 151 -6.31 -7.14 -4.05
C LEU A 151 -7.45 -6.92 -5.05
N LYS A 152 -8.55 -7.68 -4.95
CA LYS A 152 -9.75 -7.49 -5.78
C LYS A 152 -10.35 -6.10 -5.68
N ARG A 153 -10.17 -5.38 -4.55
CA ARG A 153 -10.62 -3.98 -4.40
C ARG A 153 -9.86 -3.01 -5.30
N MET A 154 -8.67 -3.42 -5.75
CA MET A 154 -7.81 -2.64 -6.65
C MET A 154 -8.00 -2.99 -8.12
N GLU A 155 -8.88 -3.94 -8.43
CA GLU A 155 -9.21 -4.34 -9.81
C GLU A 155 -9.72 -3.13 -10.63
N GLY A 156 -9.16 -2.94 -11.83
CA GLY A 156 -9.42 -1.78 -12.69
C GLY A 156 -8.78 -0.46 -12.23
N LEU A 157 -8.09 -0.44 -11.07
CA LEU A 157 -7.38 0.73 -10.55
C LEU A 157 -5.87 0.60 -10.68
N VAL A 158 -5.33 -0.62 -10.62
CA VAL A 158 -3.90 -0.94 -10.71
C VAL A 158 -3.62 -1.60 -12.06
N ASP A 159 -2.52 -1.19 -12.69
CA ASP A 159 -2.09 -1.68 -14.00
C ASP A 159 -0.93 -2.68 -13.88
N ILE A 160 -0.07 -2.52 -12.88
CA ILE A 160 1.14 -3.34 -12.69
C ILE A 160 1.27 -3.74 -11.22
N TYR A 161 1.54 -5.02 -10.98
CA TYR A 161 1.89 -5.51 -9.65
C TYR A 161 3.39 -5.84 -9.58
N LEU A 162 4.06 -5.38 -8.52
CA LEU A 162 5.44 -5.71 -8.17
C LEU A 162 5.44 -6.52 -6.86
N PRO A 163 5.27 -7.84 -6.92
CA PRO A 163 5.22 -8.68 -5.73
C PRO A 163 6.62 -9.20 -5.38
N ASP A 164 7.16 -8.78 -4.25
CA ASP A 164 8.39 -9.38 -3.70
C ASP A 164 8.12 -10.75 -3.07
N LEU A 165 8.79 -11.79 -3.50
CA LEU A 165 8.83 -13.06 -2.80
C LEU A 165 9.99 -13.09 -1.79
N LYS A 166 9.70 -12.73 -0.53
CA LYS A 166 10.74 -12.55 0.51
C LYS A 166 11.23 -13.84 1.15
N TYR A 167 10.37 -14.85 1.28
CA TYR A 167 10.70 -16.11 1.98
C TYR A 167 10.13 -17.32 1.26
N MET A 168 10.95 -18.37 1.14
CA MET A 168 10.55 -19.69 0.65
C MET A 168 10.33 -20.70 1.79
N SER A 169 10.30 -20.23 3.04
CA SER A 169 10.22 -21.09 4.24
C SER A 169 9.45 -20.38 5.34
N SER A 170 8.47 -21.07 5.95
CA SER A 170 7.72 -20.62 7.10
C SER A 170 8.63 -20.23 8.28
N ARG A 171 9.72 -20.99 8.50
CA ARG A 171 10.69 -20.70 9.55
C ARG A 171 11.39 -19.34 9.34
N LEU A 172 11.74 -18.99 8.10
CA LEU A 172 12.36 -17.70 7.80
C LEU A 172 11.35 -16.57 7.86
N GLY A 173 10.12 -16.79 7.37
CA GLY A 173 9.01 -15.83 7.48
C GLY A 173 8.70 -15.49 8.94
N GLU A 174 8.63 -16.51 9.81
CA GLU A 174 8.43 -16.30 11.25
C GLU A 174 9.60 -15.56 11.88
N ARG A 175 10.85 -16.01 11.62
CA ARG A 175 12.05 -15.44 12.23
C ARG A 175 12.26 -13.96 11.90
N TYR A 176 12.01 -13.56 10.65
CA TYR A 176 12.38 -12.23 10.16
C TYR A 176 11.20 -11.26 9.97
N SER A 177 9.96 -11.75 10.00
CA SER A 177 8.77 -10.93 9.81
C SER A 177 7.59 -11.35 10.68
N HIS A 178 7.76 -12.31 11.62
CA HIS A 178 6.65 -12.88 12.42
C HIS A 178 5.46 -13.31 11.56
N ALA A 179 5.73 -13.94 10.42
CA ALA A 179 4.75 -14.40 9.42
C ALA A 179 5.08 -15.84 9.00
N ALA A 180 4.69 -16.82 9.86
CA ALA A 180 4.94 -18.24 9.60
C ALA A 180 4.22 -18.74 8.34
N ASP A 181 3.09 -18.13 8.02
CA ASP A 181 2.22 -18.42 6.88
C ASP A 181 2.60 -17.66 5.60
N TYR A 182 3.69 -16.87 5.62
CA TYR A 182 4.08 -16.00 4.50
C TYR A 182 4.19 -16.76 3.16
N PHE A 183 4.88 -17.91 3.17
CA PHE A 183 5.12 -18.65 1.92
C PHE A 183 3.81 -19.18 1.31
N GLU A 184 2.90 -19.69 2.15
CA GLU A 184 1.62 -20.20 1.69
C GLU A 184 0.73 -19.09 1.10
N ILE A 185 0.76 -17.91 1.72
CA ILE A 185 0.02 -16.73 1.25
C ILE A 185 0.67 -16.15 -0.01
N GLY A 186 1.98 -15.91 0.01
CA GLY A 186 2.70 -15.27 -1.09
C GLY A 186 2.62 -16.08 -2.39
N ARG A 187 2.72 -17.40 -2.31
CA ARG A 187 2.61 -18.27 -3.49
C ARG A 187 1.21 -18.29 -4.12
N ALA A 188 0.18 -17.89 -3.39
CA ALA A 188 -1.18 -17.81 -3.93
C ALA A 188 -1.39 -16.62 -4.88
N HIS A 189 -0.41 -15.73 -4.99
CA HIS A 189 -0.44 -14.51 -5.80
C HIS A 189 0.50 -14.58 -7.03
N VAL A 190 1.18 -15.70 -7.24
CA VAL A 190 2.14 -15.91 -8.35
C VAL A 190 1.54 -16.76 -9.44
#